data_5652a836cf9fd3f483a2b508f3c10446
#
_entry.id   5652a836cf9fd3f483a2b508f3c10446
#
_cell.length_a   1.000
_cell.length_b   1.000
_cell.length_c   1.000
_cell.angle_alpha   90.00
_cell.angle_beta   90.00
_cell.angle_gamma   90.00
#
_symmetry.space_group_name_H-M   'P 1'
#
loop_
_entity.id
_entity.type
_entity.pdbx_description
1 polymer ?
#
loop_
_entity_poly.entity_id
_entity_poly.type
_entity_poly.pdbx_seq_one_letter_code
_entity_poly.pdbx_strand_id
1 'polypeptide(L)'
;MNNKTNELKEINGGVSAEQITMWKNTHGRISEVRVTDPEVSECHIGYFKRPDMKTMQAVSAMSKTNEMKGAEVLFDNCWLGGSPVMQSDAIIKMQAMSAMGALLGSCTHEIKNL
;
A
#
# COMPACT_ATOMS: atom_id res chain seq x y z
N MET A 1 -28.41 21.34 7.16
CA MET A 1 -27.71 20.53 7.53
C MET A 1 -26.32 20.76 7.45
N ASN A 2 -25.64 20.13 7.87
CA ASN A 2 -24.30 20.44 7.82
C ASN A 2 -23.55 19.39 7.10
N ASN A 3 -22.37 19.69 6.68
CA ASN A 3 -21.58 18.85 5.88
C ASN A 3 -20.64 17.98 6.65
N LYS A 4 -20.77 17.97 7.95
CA LYS A 4 -19.84 17.21 8.75
C LYS A 4 -19.90 15.74 8.51
N THR A 5 -21.09 15.26 8.11
CA THR A 5 -21.25 13.85 7.85
C THR A 5 -20.47 13.38 6.64
N ASN A 6 -20.01 14.34 5.80
CA ASN A 6 -19.26 13.99 4.62
C ASN A 6 -17.75 13.99 4.83
N GLU A 7 -17.32 14.43 5.99
CA GLU A 7 -15.89 14.46 6.28
C GLU A 7 -15.39 13.09 6.66
N LEU A 8 -14.27 12.69 6.07
CA LEU A 8 -13.65 11.44 6.39
C LEU A 8 -12.67 11.62 7.54
N LYS A 9 -12.72 10.69 8.48
CA LYS A 9 -11.73 10.63 9.53
C LYS A 9 -10.52 9.89 9.00
N GLU A 10 -9.37 10.55 8.99
CA GLU A 10 -8.13 9.94 8.53
C GLU A 10 -7.44 9.21 9.67
N ILE A 11 -7.11 7.95 9.44
CA ILE A 11 -6.50 7.10 10.44
C ILE A 11 -5.22 6.52 9.84
N ASN A 12 -4.07 6.95 10.39
CA ASN A 12 -2.77 6.49 9.89
C ASN A 12 -1.95 5.78 10.96
N GLY A 13 -2.59 5.34 12.05
CA GLY A 13 -1.90 4.60 13.09
C GLY A 13 -0.91 5.41 13.90
N GLY A 14 -1.04 6.75 13.89
CA GLY A 14 -0.15 7.60 14.65
C GLY A 14 1.20 7.86 13.99
N VAL A 15 1.33 7.54 12.71
CA VAL A 15 2.58 7.79 11.99
C VAL A 15 2.80 9.29 11.85
N SER A 16 3.98 9.76 12.26
CA SER A 16 4.33 11.18 12.21
C SER A 16 5.06 11.53 10.92
N ALA A 17 5.12 12.82 10.61
CA ALA A 17 5.87 13.31 9.47
C ALA A 17 7.36 12.95 9.59
N GLU A 18 7.88 12.95 10.82
CA GLU A 18 9.27 12.57 11.07
C GLU A 18 9.53 11.12 10.74
N GLN A 19 8.59 10.25 11.10
CA GLN A 19 8.71 8.83 10.78
C GLN A 19 8.74 8.62 9.26
N ILE A 20 7.89 9.34 8.54
CA ILE A 20 7.87 9.26 7.07
C ILE A 20 9.21 9.71 6.50
N THR A 21 9.78 10.80 7.04
CA THR A 21 11.08 11.28 6.60
C THR A 21 12.16 10.24 6.82
N MET A 22 12.13 9.58 7.97
CA MET A 22 13.09 8.52 8.26
C MET A 22 12.96 7.36 7.27
N TRP A 23 11.75 6.97 6.96
CA TRP A 23 11.52 5.91 5.97
C TRP A 23 12.05 6.31 4.59
N LYS A 24 11.83 7.57 4.20
CA LYS A 24 12.36 8.06 2.92
C LYS A 24 13.87 8.03 2.89
N ASN A 25 14.51 8.36 4.01
CA ASN A 25 15.97 8.32 4.09
C ASN A 25 16.53 6.91 4.02
N THR A 26 15.79 5.94 4.56
CA THR A 26 16.23 4.55 4.62
C THR A 26 15.89 3.79 3.34
N HIS A 27 14.69 4.02 2.79
CA HIS A 27 14.15 3.18 1.72
C HIS A 27 13.97 3.90 0.39
N GLY A 28 14.15 5.21 0.35
CA GLY A 28 13.89 5.99 -0.85
C GLY A 28 12.42 6.35 -0.96
N ARG A 29 11.81 6.03 -2.09
CA ARG A 29 10.41 6.40 -2.32
C ARG A 29 9.47 5.63 -1.42
N ILE A 30 8.55 6.36 -0.82
CA ILE A 30 7.51 5.79 0.03
C ILE A 30 6.17 6.09 -0.62
N SER A 31 5.29 5.09 -0.67
CA SER A 31 3.94 5.25 -1.19
C SER A 31 2.97 5.35 -0.03
N GLU A 32 2.04 6.28 -0.14
CA GLU A 32 0.94 6.39 0.80
C GLU A 32 -0.30 5.79 0.13
N VAL A 33 -0.87 4.77 0.74
CA VAL A 33 -2.07 4.12 0.23
C VAL A 33 -3.24 4.50 1.13
N ARG A 34 -4.32 4.99 0.52
CA ARG A 34 -5.51 5.44 1.22
C ARG A 34 -6.69 4.58 0.80
N VAL A 35 -7.35 3.97 1.77
CA VAL A 35 -8.53 3.15 1.52
C VAL A 35 -9.68 3.71 2.34
N THR A 36 -10.74 4.10 1.67
CA THR A 36 -11.91 4.71 2.29
C THR A 36 -12.97 3.68 2.56
N ASP A 37 -13.46 3.65 3.80
CA ASP A 37 -14.61 2.86 4.21
C ASP A 37 -15.80 3.80 4.36
N PRO A 38 -16.72 3.81 3.39
CA PRO A 38 -17.83 4.77 3.43
C PRO A 38 -18.86 4.46 4.51
N GLU A 39 -18.92 3.23 5.00
CA GLU A 39 -19.90 2.88 6.02
C GLU A 39 -19.66 3.62 7.33
N VAL A 40 -18.40 3.88 7.65
CA VAL A 40 -18.05 4.57 8.87
C VAL A 40 -17.33 5.90 8.61
N SER A 41 -17.26 6.33 7.36
CA SER A 41 -16.63 7.57 6.95
C SER A 41 -15.19 7.67 7.45
N GLU A 42 -14.43 6.59 7.23
CA GLU A 42 -13.03 6.53 7.61
C GLU A 42 -12.14 6.32 6.40
N CYS A 43 -10.99 6.97 6.42
CA CYS A 43 -9.95 6.74 5.43
C CYS A 43 -8.75 6.16 6.14
N HIS A 44 -8.45 4.90 5.85
CA HIS A 44 -7.31 4.21 6.45
C HIS A 44 -6.08 4.40 5.58
N ILE A 45 -4.98 4.79 6.21
CA ILE A 45 -3.77 5.17 5.50
C ILE A 45 -2.65 4.23 5.91
N GLY A 46 -1.96 3.68 4.91
CA GLY A 46 -0.78 2.86 5.13
C GLY A 46 0.38 3.36 4.29
N TYR A 47 1.59 3.05 4.73
CA TYR A 47 2.82 3.51 4.10
C TYR A 47 3.65 2.31 3.69
N PHE A 48 4.16 2.35 2.46
CA PHE A 48 4.83 1.21 1.85
C PHE A 48 6.11 1.66 1.18
N LYS A 49 7.16 0.86 1.31
CA LYS A 49 8.36 1.06 0.51
C LYS A 49 8.18 0.37 -0.85
N ARG A 50 9.00 0.74 -1.82
CA ARG A 50 8.99 0.04 -3.10
C ARG A 50 9.61 -1.35 -2.92
N PRO A 51 9.08 -2.36 -3.60
CA PRO A 51 9.65 -3.69 -3.50
C PRO A 51 11.02 -3.76 -4.17
N ASP A 52 11.93 -4.53 -3.57
CA ASP A 52 13.21 -4.82 -4.18
C ASP A 52 13.10 -6.08 -5.05
N MET A 53 14.19 -6.45 -5.73
CA MET A 53 14.17 -7.61 -6.62
C MET A 53 13.90 -8.90 -5.87
N LYS A 54 14.40 -9.02 -4.64
CA LYS A 54 14.16 -10.21 -3.83
C LYS A 54 12.67 -10.37 -3.54
N THR A 55 12.02 -9.27 -3.17
CA THR A 55 10.57 -9.27 -2.96
C THR A 55 9.83 -9.62 -4.24
N MET A 56 10.25 -9.04 -5.36
CA MET A 56 9.58 -9.30 -6.64
C MET A 56 9.72 -10.76 -7.06
N GLN A 57 10.86 -11.37 -6.78
CA GLN A 57 11.06 -12.80 -7.05
C GLN A 57 10.11 -13.65 -6.22
N ALA A 58 9.94 -13.31 -4.93
CA ALA A 58 9.02 -14.01 -4.06
C ALA A 58 7.58 -13.83 -4.51
N VAL A 59 7.19 -12.61 -4.90
CA VAL A 59 5.85 -12.34 -5.44
C VAL A 59 5.58 -13.19 -6.67
N SER A 60 6.53 -13.23 -7.60
CA SER A 60 6.39 -13.97 -8.84
C SER A 60 6.23 -15.46 -8.56
N ALA A 61 7.05 -16.01 -7.68
CA ALA A 61 6.99 -17.43 -7.35
C ALA A 61 5.66 -17.82 -6.73
N MET A 62 5.17 -17.01 -5.78
CA MET A 62 3.91 -17.31 -5.11
C MET A 62 2.70 -17.10 -6.03
N SER A 63 2.77 -16.12 -6.92
CA SER A 63 1.66 -15.82 -7.82
C SER A 63 1.39 -16.94 -8.81
N LYS A 64 2.38 -17.78 -9.09
CA LYS A 64 2.20 -18.91 -10.00
C LYS A 64 1.24 -19.93 -9.45
N THR A 65 1.18 -20.10 -8.13
CA THR A 65 0.30 -21.06 -7.51
C THR A 65 -0.95 -20.42 -6.94
N ASN A 66 -0.86 -19.17 -6.51
CA ASN A 66 -1.98 -18.48 -5.90
C ASN A 66 -1.75 -16.96 -6.01
N GLU A 67 -2.54 -16.33 -6.88
CA GLU A 67 -2.40 -14.90 -7.15
C GLU A 67 -2.59 -14.05 -5.88
N MET A 68 -3.55 -14.43 -5.06
CA MET A 68 -3.82 -13.74 -3.80
C MET A 68 -2.60 -13.79 -2.87
N LYS A 69 -1.95 -14.95 -2.80
CA LYS A 69 -0.76 -15.10 -1.97
C LYS A 69 0.39 -14.23 -2.46
N GLY A 70 0.53 -14.10 -3.78
CA GLY A 70 1.53 -13.19 -4.35
C GLY A 70 1.28 -11.76 -3.92
N ALA A 71 0.01 -11.33 -3.97
CA ALA A 71 -0.36 -10.00 -3.55
C ALA A 71 -0.11 -9.78 -2.06
N GLU A 72 -0.34 -10.80 -1.23
CA GLU A 72 -0.05 -10.71 0.21
C GLU A 72 1.45 -10.58 0.47
N VAL A 73 2.26 -11.33 -0.27
CA VAL A 73 3.72 -11.23 -0.12
C VAL A 73 4.19 -9.81 -0.43
N LEU A 74 3.64 -9.21 -1.48
CA LEU A 74 3.97 -7.84 -1.84
C LEU A 74 3.59 -6.88 -0.71
N PHE A 75 2.36 -6.99 -0.23
CA PHE A 75 1.87 -6.14 0.86
C PHE A 75 2.75 -6.28 2.09
N ASP A 76 2.97 -7.52 2.54
CA ASP A 76 3.67 -7.77 3.81
C ASP A 76 5.12 -7.32 3.78
N ASN A 77 5.78 -7.49 2.63
CA ASN A 77 7.21 -7.13 2.52
C ASN A 77 7.42 -5.63 2.34
N CYS A 78 6.42 -4.92 1.88
CA CYS A 78 6.55 -3.47 1.64
C CYS A 78 5.94 -2.62 2.73
N TRP A 79 5.11 -3.19 3.59
CA TRP A 79 4.44 -2.46 4.67
C TRP A 79 5.43 -1.87 5.65
N LEU A 80 5.30 -0.57 5.94
CA LEU A 80 6.14 0.13 6.90
C LEU A 80 5.39 0.54 8.16
N GLY A 81 4.13 0.93 8.00
CA GLY A 81 3.31 1.36 9.12
C GLY A 81 2.05 2.02 8.62
N GLY A 82 1.12 2.27 9.53
CA GLY A 82 -0.14 2.91 9.19
C GLY A 82 -1.28 2.41 10.04
N SER A 83 -2.50 2.57 9.54
CA SER A 83 -3.69 2.12 10.25
C SER A 83 -3.65 0.60 10.48
N PRO A 84 -3.84 0.15 11.73
CA PRO A 84 -3.89 -1.30 12.00
C PRO A 84 -5.04 -1.98 11.28
N VAL A 85 -6.11 -1.25 10.97
CA VAL A 85 -7.27 -1.80 10.27
C VAL A 85 -6.87 -2.26 8.86
N MET A 86 -5.90 -1.58 8.24
CA MET A 86 -5.44 -1.96 6.91
C MET A 86 -4.82 -3.36 6.91
N GLN A 87 -4.30 -3.81 8.04
CA GLN A 87 -3.76 -5.17 8.15
C GLN A 87 -4.79 -6.19 8.63
N SER A 88 -5.76 -5.75 9.44
CA SER A 88 -6.69 -6.68 10.10
C SER A 88 -8.02 -6.86 9.40
N ASP A 89 -8.49 -5.86 8.66
CA ASP A 89 -9.77 -5.93 7.96
C ASP A 89 -9.53 -6.44 6.55
N ALA A 90 -10.10 -7.59 6.21
CA ALA A 90 -9.83 -8.24 4.93
C ALA A 90 -10.22 -7.38 3.73
N ILE A 91 -11.34 -6.65 3.82
CA ILE A 91 -11.81 -5.83 2.71
C ILE A 91 -10.85 -4.65 2.50
N ILE A 92 -10.49 -3.97 3.58
CA ILE A 92 -9.56 -2.85 3.54
C ILE A 92 -8.19 -3.31 3.05
N LYS A 93 -7.72 -4.45 3.55
CA LYS A 93 -6.43 -5.00 3.14
C LYS A 93 -6.41 -5.33 1.65
N MET A 94 -7.50 -5.91 1.14
CA MET A 94 -7.57 -6.26 -0.28
C MET A 94 -7.51 -5.04 -1.17
N GLN A 95 -8.14 -3.95 -0.76
CA GLN A 95 -8.05 -2.70 -1.51
C GLN A 95 -6.61 -2.16 -1.50
N ALA A 96 -5.94 -2.24 -0.37
CA ALA A 96 -4.55 -1.81 -0.27
C ALA A 96 -3.64 -2.69 -1.12
N MET A 97 -3.88 -4.01 -1.14
CA MET A 97 -3.14 -4.93 -1.98
C MET A 97 -3.31 -4.59 -3.46
N SER A 98 -4.54 -4.24 -3.84
CA SER A 98 -4.83 -3.82 -5.21
C SER A 98 -4.05 -2.56 -5.59
N ALA A 99 -3.98 -1.60 -4.68
CA ALA A 99 -3.22 -0.37 -4.90
C ALA A 99 -1.73 -0.67 -5.11
N MET A 100 -1.19 -1.58 -4.31
CA MET A 100 0.22 -1.98 -4.45
C MET A 100 0.47 -2.68 -5.78
N GLY A 101 -0.48 -3.50 -6.24
CA GLY A 101 -0.38 -4.09 -7.57
C GLY A 101 -0.35 -3.04 -8.67
N ALA A 102 -1.16 -2.00 -8.54
CA ALA A 102 -1.19 -0.90 -9.51
C ALA A 102 0.16 -0.16 -9.54
N LEU A 103 0.84 -0.07 -8.40
CA LEU A 103 2.15 0.56 -8.36
C LEU A 103 3.14 -0.15 -9.26
N LEU A 104 3.09 -1.47 -9.32
CA LEU A 104 4.01 -2.25 -10.15
C LEU A 104 3.84 -1.94 -11.64
N GLY A 105 2.64 -1.57 -12.05
CA GLY A 105 2.37 -1.23 -13.44
C GLY A 105 2.53 0.23 -13.78
N SER A 106 3.05 1.04 -12.85
CA SER A 106 3.12 2.49 -13.06
C SER A 106 4.29 2.92 -13.93
N CYS A 107 5.30 2.06 -14.09
CA CYS A 107 6.45 2.35 -14.95
C CYS A 107 6.28 1.65 -16.28
N THR A 108 6.73 2.31 -17.34
CA THR A 108 6.64 1.76 -18.69
C THR A 108 8.03 1.56 -19.26
N HIS A 109 8.11 0.86 -20.38
CA HIS A 109 9.39 0.57 -21.01
C HIS A 109 9.28 0.67 -22.52
N GLU A 110 10.42 0.84 -23.15
CA GLU A 110 10.51 0.94 -24.59
C GLU A 110 11.87 0.39 -25.02
N ILE A 111 11.91 -0.33 -26.13
CA ILE A 111 13.14 -0.81 -26.72
C ILE A 111 13.26 -0.22 -28.12
N LYS A 112 14.44 0.27 -28.44
CA LYS A 112 14.75 0.73 -29.79
C LYS A 112 15.87 -0.12 -30.36
N ASN A 113 15.68 -0.58 -31.58
CA ASN A 113 16.75 -1.25 -32.32
C ASN A 113 17.57 -0.17 -33.00
N LEU A 114 18.86 -0.15 -32.70
CA LEU A 114 19.76 0.86 -33.26
C LEU A 114 20.40 0.41 -34.55
#